data_ceed5040a9de0e5bdf59f08309bcaa2c
#
_entry.id   ceed5040a9de0e5bdf59f08309bcaa2c
#
_cell.length_a   1.000
_cell.length_b   1.000
_cell.length_c   1.000
_cell.angle_alpha   90.00
_cell.angle_beta   90.00
_cell.angle_gamma   90.00
#
_symmetry.space_group_name_H-M   'P 1'
#
loop_
_entity.id
_entity.type
_entity.pdbx_description
1 polymer ?
#
loop_
_entity_poly.entity_id
_entity_poly.type
_entity_poly.pdbx_seq_one_letter_code
_entity_poly.pdbx_strand_id
1 'polypeptide(L)'
;IKVLGTVHDLYPHEVKKAPHKMLRHRVSVRRLQAAIWECHNLLTNSKSQYVELQKLFPDKNLFYHEFPFSKAKVEYFWNSIAKDVKNGKDIPIELRNVRLPYILFFGRIEEYKGITLLYKAFTEVPELYNNYLLVIAGNGTLPFERAVGEINVVMMNRYIKDTEIRYMYEQAACVVYPYISATQSGVLSLAFYFRTPTLTSDVPFFRSIIESTEAGMLFKAGDLGDLKQKLLSLLSLDTLNLKSREAEYYEKNYNSKAIRKQLLTIYNSVIQK
;
A
#
# COMPACT_ATOMS: atom_id res chain seq x y z
N ILE A 1 -14.18 13.52 29.95
CA ILE A 1 -13.78 13.60 28.54
C ILE A 1 -13.73 12.18 28.01
N LYS A 2 -14.42 11.91 26.89
CA LYS A 2 -14.37 10.62 26.22
C LYS A 2 -13.20 10.61 25.22
N VAL A 3 -12.34 9.60 25.32
CA VAL A 3 -11.13 9.48 24.48
C VAL A 3 -11.27 8.28 23.55
N LEU A 4 -10.90 8.47 22.30
CA LEU A 4 -10.76 7.42 21.27
C LEU A 4 -9.29 7.33 20.88
N GLY A 5 -8.63 6.26 21.29
CA GLY A 5 -7.23 6.00 20.94
C GLY A 5 -7.11 5.27 19.60
N THR A 6 -6.26 5.77 18.68
CA THR A 6 -6.01 5.09 17.41
C THR A 6 -4.75 4.23 17.49
N VAL A 7 -4.88 2.94 17.19
CA VAL A 7 -3.79 1.97 17.13
C VAL A 7 -3.46 1.70 15.66
N HIS A 8 -2.36 2.30 15.17
CA HIS A 8 -1.88 2.08 13.81
C HIS A 8 -1.11 0.76 13.69
N ASP A 9 -0.17 0.53 14.59
CA ASP A 9 0.64 -0.69 14.64
C ASP A 9 0.67 -1.20 16.07
N LEU A 10 0.11 -2.39 16.31
CA LEU A 10 0.14 -3.06 17.62
C LEU A 10 1.56 -3.54 17.92
N TYR A 11 2.25 -4.01 16.89
CA TYR A 11 3.66 -4.38 16.92
C TYR A 11 4.43 -3.55 15.92
N PRO A 12 5.58 -2.98 16.31
CA PRO A 12 6.41 -2.27 15.37
C PRO A 12 6.98 -3.25 14.33
N HIS A 13 7.08 -2.79 13.08
CA HIS A 13 7.75 -3.55 12.04
C HIS A 13 9.17 -3.93 12.49
N GLU A 14 9.55 -5.21 12.32
CA GLU A 14 10.89 -5.69 12.63
C GLU A 14 11.89 -5.04 11.68
N VAL A 15 12.58 -4.04 12.18
CA VAL A 15 13.72 -3.42 11.48
C VAL A 15 14.98 -3.84 12.27
N LYS A 16 15.96 -4.43 11.60
CA LYS A 16 17.31 -4.64 12.17
C LYS A 16 17.87 -3.27 12.59
N LYS A 17 17.79 -2.95 13.86
CA LYS A 17 18.21 -1.65 14.41
C LYS A 17 19.50 -1.81 15.18
N ALA A 18 20.37 -0.79 15.08
CA ALA A 18 21.54 -0.67 15.94
C ALA A 18 21.14 -0.69 17.44
N PRO A 19 21.98 -1.24 18.36
CA PRO A 19 21.63 -1.46 19.76
C PRO A 19 21.04 -0.24 20.49
N HIS A 20 21.57 0.96 20.23
CA HIS A 20 21.07 2.21 20.82
C HIS A 20 19.65 2.59 20.31
N LYS A 21 19.28 2.18 19.09
CA LYS A 21 17.92 2.37 18.55
C LYS A 21 16.95 1.34 19.12
N MET A 22 17.40 0.17 19.54
CA MET A 22 16.57 -0.84 20.18
C MET A 22 16.04 -0.39 21.55
N LEU A 23 16.84 0.33 22.35
CA LEU A 23 16.37 0.84 23.63
C LEU A 23 15.25 1.87 23.47
N ARG A 24 15.43 2.85 22.58
CA ARG A 24 14.39 3.83 22.24
C ARG A 24 13.12 3.15 21.72
N HIS A 25 13.28 2.11 20.93
CA HIS A 25 12.18 1.32 20.40
C HIS A 25 11.39 0.62 21.52
N ARG A 26 12.07 -0.06 22.46
CA ARG A 26 11.43 -0.70 23.62
C ARG A 26 10.64 0.31 24.48
N VAL A 27 11.19 1.51 24.69
CA VAL A 27 10.48 2.59 25.41
C VAL A 27 9.24 3.04 24.64
N SER A 28 9.32 3.20 23.33
CA SER A 28 8.16 3.58 22.50
C SER A 28 7.06 2.51 22.52
N VAL A 29 7.43 1.23 22.45
CA VAL A 29 6.47 0.11 22.56
C VAL A 29 5.78 0.11 23.92
N ARG A 30 6.53 0.25 25.02
CA ARG A 30 5.93 0.32 26.37
C ARG A 30 4.99 1.50 26.55
N ARG A 31 5.34 2.68 26.01
CA ARG A 31 4.45 3.87 26.02
C ARG A 31 3.19 3.65 25.23
N LEU A 32 3.29 3.04 24.05
CA LEU A 32 2.13 2.69 23.23
C LEU A 32 1.22 1.70 23.96
N GLN A 33 1.79 0.65 24.56
CA GLN A 33 1.05 -0.31 25.36
C GLN A 33 0.35 0.36 26.55
N ALA A 34 1.04 1.22 27.30
CA ALA A 34 0.43 1.98 28.40
C ALA A 34 -0.76 2.84 27.91
N ALA A 35 -0.60 3.58 26.80
CA ALA A 35 -1.68 4.37 26.22
C ALA A 35 -2.87 3.50 25.77
N ILE A 36 -2.61 2.32 25.22
CA ILE A 36 -3.66 1.35 24.87
C ILE A 36 -4.39 0.87 26.12
N TRP A 37 -3.67 0.60 27.22
CA TRP A 37 -4.28 0.17 28.49
C TRP A 37 -5.21 1.24 29.09
N GLU A 38 -4.85 2.51 29.02
CA GLU A 38 -5.63 3.61 29.57
C GLU A 38 -6.85 4.00 28.72
N CYS A 39 -6.80 3.77 27.41
CA CYS A 39 -7.92 4.10 26.53
C CYS A 39 -9.01 3.03 26.56
N HIS A 40 -10.25 3.40 26.94
CA HIS A 40 -11.39 2.49 26.91
C HIS A 40 -11.92 2.24 25.48
N ASN A 41 -11.85 3.23 24.62
CA ASN A 41 -12.27 3.13 23.22
C ASN A 41 -11.04 3.12 22.33
N LEU A 42 -10.89 2.10 21.48
CA LEU A 42 -9.76 1.93 20.57
C LEU A 42 -10.26 1.83 19.13
N LEU A 43 -9.53 2.44 18.23
CA LEU A 43 -9.76 2.43 16.80
C LEU A 43 -8.55 1.84 16.09
N THR A 44 -8.77 0.98 15.11
CA THR A 44 -7.70 0.49 14.22
C THR A 44 -8.11 0.54 12.76
N ASN A 45 -7.11 0.54 11.89
CA ASN A 45 -7.26 0.56 10.43
C ASN A 45 -6.91 -0.79 9.78
N SER A 46 -6.73 -1.85 10.58
CA SER A 46 -6.41 -3.19 10.11
C SER A 46 -7.40 -4.19 10.67
N LYS A 47 -8.08 -4.97 9.79
CA LYS A 47 -9.01 -6.03 10.20
C LYS A 47 -8.31 -7.12 11.02
N SER A 48 -7.11 -7.51 10.61
CA SER A 48 -6.33 -8.51 11.34
C SER A 48 -5.95 -8.01 12.74
N GLN A 49 -5.53 -6.75 12.85
CA GLN A 49 -5.22 -6.12 14.13
C GLN A 49 -6.48 -5.92 14.99
N TYR A 50 -7.64 -5.64 14.39
CA TYR A 50 -8.91 -5.57 15.11
C TYR A 50 -9.23 -6.88 15.82
N VAL A 51 -9.12 -8.02 15.10
CA VAL A 51 -9.35 -9.35 15.68
C VAL A 51 -8.36 -9.66 16.80
N GLU A 52 -7.11 -9.25 16.66
CA GLU A 52 -6.09 -9.43 17.68
C GLU A 52 -6.35 -8.57 18.93
N LEU A 53 -6.71 -7.30 18.73
CA LEU A 53 -7.09 -6.39 19.82
C LEU A 53 -8.31 -6.91 20.59
N GLN A 54 -9.30 -7.53 19.91
CA GLN A 54 -10.43 -8.15 20.58
C GLN A 54 -10.02 -9.28 21.54
N LYS A 55 -9.03 -10.08 21.16
CA LYS A 55 -8.50 -11.15 22.01
C LYS A 55 -7.70 -10.62 23.19
N LEU A 56 -6.89 -9.58 22.96
CA LEU A 56 -6.03 -9.01 24.00
C LEU A 56 -6.77 -8.10 24.98
N PHE A 57 -7.83 -7.44 24.53
CA PHE A 57 -8.56 -6.44 25.30
C PHE A 57 -10.09 -6.63 25.14
N PRO A 58 -10.66 -7.75 25.66
CA PRO A 58 -12.07 -8.09 25.48
C PRO A 58 -13.04 -7.06 26.11
N ASP A 59 -12.60 -6.32 27.14
CA ASP A 59 -13.39 -5.34 27.87
C ASP A 59 -13.39 -3.93 27.24
N LYS A 60 -12.64 -3.73 26.14
CA LYS A 60 -12.55 -2.43 25.47
C LYS A 60 -13.55 -2.31 24.32
N ASN A 61 -14.01 -1.10 24.08
CA ASN A 61 -14.78 -0.79 22.88
C ASN A 61 -13.82 -0.67 21.70
N LEU A 62 -13.92 -1.61 20.77
CA LEU A 62 -13.06 -1.66 19.58
C LEU A 62 -13.83 -1.20 18.36
N PHE A 63 -13.19 -0.38 17.56
CA PHE A 63 -13.73 0.16 16.33
C PHE A 63 -12.73 -0.08 15.18
N TYR A 64 -13.28 -0.18 14.00
CA TYR A 64 -12.51 -0.35 12.76
C TYR A 64 -13.01 0.61 11.68
N HIS A 65 -12.10 1.20 10.93
CA HIS A 65 -12.40 1.83 9.65
C HIS A 65 -11.24 1.67 8.68
N GLU A 66 -11.53 1.69 7.41
CA GLU A 66 -10.52 1.65 6.35
C GLU A 66 -9.62 2.89 6.37
N PHE A 67 -8.35 2.70 5.97
CA PHE A 67 -7.37 3.78 5.90
C PHE A 67 -6.91 4.00 4.45
N PRO A 68 -7.57 4.89 3.70
CA PRO A 68 -7.11 5.25 2.37
C PRO A 68 -5.87 6.14 2.44
N PHE A 69 -5.14 6.20 1.36
CA PHE A 69 -4.14 7.26 1.16
C PHE A 69 -4.82 8.61 1.27
N SER A 70 -4.19 9.57 1.98
CA SER A 70 -4.80 10.84 2.39
C SER A 70 -5.61 11.55 1.29
N LYS A 71 -6.92 11.54 1.44
CA LYS A 71 -7.93 11.80 0.42
C LYS A 71 -8.29 13.23 0.16
N ALA A 72 -8.15 14.11 1.14
CA ALA A 72 -8.49 15.52 0.95
C ALA A 72 -7.68 16.14 -0.21
N LYS A 73 -6.52 15.54 -0.52
CA LYS A 73 -5.68 15.90 -1.65
C LYS A 73 -6.04 15.14 -2.94
N VAL A 74 -6.47 13.87 -2.86
CA VAL A 74 -6.61 12.97 -4.02
C VAL A 74 -7.80 13.37 -4.90
N GLU A 75 -9.00 13.45 -4.35
CA GLU A 75 -10.20 13.77 -5.15
C GLU A 75 -10.24 15.25 -5.57
N TYR A 76 -9.91 16.16 -4.65
CA TYR A 76 -9.90 17.59 -4.96
C TYR A 76 -8.77 17.96 -5.91
N PHE A 77 -7.58 17.45 -5.63
CA PHE A 77 -6.38 17.78 -6.38
C PHE A 77 -6.42 17.18 -7.79
N TRP A 78 -6.80 15.90 -7.94
CA TRP A 78 -6.82 15.25 -9.25
C TRP A 78 -8.02 15.61 -10.10
N ASN A 79 -9.19 15.90 -9.51
CA ASN A 79 -10.31 16.44 -10.27
C ASN A 79 -10.06 17.87 -10.75
N SER A 80 -9.28 18.66 -10.01
CA SER A 80 -8.87 20.00 -10.46
C SER A 80 -7.75 19.94 -11.52
N ILE A 81 -6.80 19.02 -11.40
CA ILE A 81 -5.72 18.80 -12.38
C ILE A 81 -6.22 18.14 -13.66
N ALA A 82 -7.31 17.39 -13.62
CA ALA A 82 -7.90 16.77 -14.84
C ALA A 82 -8.20 17.80 -15.96
N LYS A 83 -8.28 19.08 -15.63
CA LYS A 83 -8.42 20.17 -16.60
C LYS A 83 -7.07 20.61 -17.23
N ASP A 84 -5.93 20.33 -16.60
CA ASP A 84 -4.58 20.81 -17.01
C ASP A 84 -3.65 19.73 -17.58
N VAL A 85 -4.05 18.45 -17.60
CA VAL A 85 -3.21 17.31 -18.06
C VAL A 85 -2.77 17.43 -19.53
N LYS A 86 -3.34 18.35 -20.31
CA LYS A 86 -2.96 18.57 -21.72
C LYS A 86 -1.50 19.06 -21.91
N ASN A 87 -0.81 19.47 -20.85
CA ASN A 87 0.48 20.16 -20.98
C ASN A 87 1.71 19.31 -20.64
N GLY A 88 1.57 17.99 -20.40
CA GLY A 88 2.73 17.07 -20.15
C GLY A 88 3.57 17.40 -18.90
N LYS A 89 3.15 18.38 -18.07
CA LYS A 89 3.91 18.81 -16.87
C LYS A 89 3.90 17.79 -15.74
N ASP A 90 2.94 16.89 -15.74
CA ASP A 90 2.71 15.89 -14.69
C ASP A 90 3.33 14.52 -15.02
N ILE A 91 4.02 14.42 -16.16
CA ILE A 91 4.78 13.21 -16.50
C ILE A 91 6.11 13.26 -15.78
N PRO A 92 6.42 12.27 -14.93
CA PRO A 92 7.75 12.16 -14.33
C PRO A 92 8.85 12.23 -15.39
N ILE A 93 9.91 13.00 -15.11
CA ILE A 93 10.99 13.16 -16.08
C ILE A 93 11.62 11.83 -16.48
N GLU A 94 11.66 10.90 -15.52
CA GLU A 94 12.20 9.55 -15.71
C GLU A 94 11.34 8.67 -16.65
N LEU A 95 10.06 9.05 -16.86
CA LEU A 95 9.11 8.28 -17.66
C LEU A 95 8.74 8.96 -19.00
N ARG A 96 9.27 10.14 -19.31
CA ARG A 96 8.89 10.89 -20.54
C ARG A 96 9.22 10.18 -21.85
N ASN A 97 10.29 9.39 -21.88
CA ASN A 97 10.76 8.69 -23.08
C ASN A 97 10.55 7.18 -23.00
N VAL A 98 9.78 6.71 -22.04
CA VAL A 98 9.48 5.29 -21.86
C VAL A 98 8.51 4.84 -22.95
N ARG A 99 8.87 3.76 -23.65
CA ARG A 99 8.06 3.15 -24.71
C ARG A 99 7.49 1.78 -24.32
N LEU A 100 8.16 1.07 -23.42
CA LEU A 100 7.67 -0.22 -22.94
C LEU A 100 6.61 -0.02 -21.84
N PRO A 101 5.63 -0.92 -21.75
CA PRO A 101 4.76 -0.98 -20.60
C PRO A 101 5.59 -1.24 -19.34
N TYR A 102 5.10 -0.82 -18.16
CA TYR A 102 5.88 -1.01 -16.95
C TYR A 102 5.08 -1.60 -15.79
N ILE A 103 5.82 -2.31 -14.96
CA ILE A 103 5.39 -2.83 -13.67
C ILE A 103 5.77 -1.78 -12.62
N LEU A 104 4.81 -1.32 -11.83
CA LEU A 104 5.01 -0.27 -10.84
C LEU A 104 5.16 -0.83 -9.43
N PHE A 105 6.18 -0.40 -8.71
CA PHE A 105 6.21 -0.36 -7.25
C PHE A 105 6.12 1.11 -6.82
N PHE A 106 5.18 1.42 -5.92
CA PHE A 106 5.02 2.76 -5.36
C PHE A 106 4.97 2.73 -3.84
N GLY A 107 5.81 3.56 -3.19
CA GLY A 107 5.84 3.69 -1.74
C GLY A 107 7.23 3.94 -1.20
N ARG A 108 7.36 4.13 0.13
CA ARG A 108 8.69 4.26 0.76
C ARG A 108 9.54 3.04 0.45
N ILE A 109 10.81 3.27 0.15
CA ILE A 109 11.78 2.21 -0.14
C ILE A 109 12.34 1.72 1.22
N GLU A 110 11.80 0.59 1.70
CA GLU A 110 12.15 -0.03 2.97
C GLU A 110 12.20 -1.55 2.82
N GLU A 111 13.03 -2.23 3.62
CA GLU A 111 13.27 -3.67 3.50
C GLU A 111 11.98 -4.50 3.60
N TYR A 112 11.09 -4.18 4.56
CA TYR A 112 9.85 -4.92 4.75
C TYR A 112 8.86 -4.81 3.58
N LYS A 113 9.07 -3.87 2.67
CA LYS A 113 8.29 -3.71 1.44
C LYS A 113 8.63 -4.76 0.38
N GLY A 114 9.66 -5.58 0.59
CA GLY A 114 10.00 -6.71 -0.28
C GLY A 114 10.49 -6.31 -1.68
N ILE A 115 11.00 -5.10 -1.86
CA ILE A 115 11.42 -4.59 -3.18
C ILE A 115 12.53 -5.45 -3.79
N THR A 116 13.42 -6.00 -2.95
CA THR A 116 14.47 -6.94 -3.41
C THR A 116 13.87 -8.17 -4.08
N LEU A 117 12.76 -8.69 -3.55
CA LEU A 117 12.08 -9.84 -4.14
C LEU A 117 11.50 -9.50 -5.52
N LEU A 118 10.86 -8.33 -5.64
CA LEU A 118 10.32 -7.86 -6.92
C LEU A 118 11.42 -7.60 -7.95
N TYR A 119 12.53 -6.97 -7.54
CA TYR A 119 13.68 -6.74 -8.41
C TYR A 119 14.23 -8.06 -8.95
N LYS A 120 14.44 -9.08 -8.09
CA LYS A 120 14.87 -10.42 -8.52
C LYS A 120 13.85 -11.08 -9.45
N ALA A 121 12.56 -11.03 -9.10
CA ALA A 121 11.52 -11.60 -9.96
C ALA A 121 11.53 -10.98 -11.35
N PHE A 122 11.73 -9.68 -11.45
CA PHE A 122 11.80 -8.97 -12.73
C PHE A 122 13.05 -9.29 -13.53
N THR A 123 14.24 -9.25 -12.89
CA THR A 123 15.53 -9.40 -13.58
C THR A 123 15.85 -10.84 -13.97
N GLU A 124 15.33 -11.82 -13.24
CA GLU A 124 15.57 -13.25 -13.49
C GLU A 124 14.59 -13.88 -14.49
N VAL A 125 13.55 -13.17 -14.94
CA VAL A 125 12.59 -13.65 -15.94
C VAL A 125 12.79 -12.90 -17.25
N PRO A 126 13.37 -13.55 -18.29
CA PRO A 126 13.67 -12.88 -19.59
C PRO A 126 12.45 -12.25 -20.24
N GLU A 127 11.27 -12.88 -20.13
CA GLU A 127 10.02 -12.35 -20.67
C GLU A 127 9.63 -11.02 -20.03
N LEU A 128 9.79 -10.87 -18.70
CA LEU A 128 9.55 -9.61 -18.01
C LEU A 128 10.60 -8.56 -18.38
N TYR A 129 11.88 -8.94 -18.29
CA TYR A 129 12.98 -8.02 -18.50
C TYR A 129 13.01 -7.45 -19.92
N ASN A 130 12.67 -8.25 -20.93
CA ASN A 130 12.74 -7.82 -22.35
C ASN A 130 11.49 -7.04 -22.79
N ASN A 131 10.32 -7.28 -22.18
CA ASN A 131 9.06 -6.72 -22.66
C ASN A 131 8.49 -5.61 -21.75
N TYR A 132 9.04 -5.43 -20.56
CA TYR A 132 8.56 -4.44 -19.59
C TYR A 132 9.70 -3.62 -19.01
N LEU A 133 9.33 -2.54 -18.32
CA LEU A 133 10.21 -1.86 -17.37
C LEU A 133 9.73 -2.15 -15.96
N LEU A 134 10.64 -2.18 -15.00
CA LEU A 134 10.33 -2.11 -13.58
C LEU A 134 10.52 -0.67 -13.11
N VAL A 135 9.46 -0.02 -12.69
CA VAL A 135 9.50 1.32 -12.10
C VAL A 135 9.38 1.20 -10.58
N ILE A 136 10.43 1.61 -9.86
CA ILE A 136 10.46 1.64 -8.40
C ILE A 136 10.44 3.11 -7.98
N ALA A 137 9.32 3.57 -7.42
CA ALA A 137 9.09 4.97 -7.10
C ALA A 137 8.82 5.21 -5.62
N GLY A 138 9.61 6.09 -5.02
CA GLY A 138 9.48 6.50 -3.62
C GLY A 138 10.81 6.90 -3.02
N ASN A 139 10.80 7.36 -1.78
CA ASN A 139 12.01 7.77 -1.08
C ASN A 139 12.44 6.69 -0.07
N GLY A 140 13.75 6.44 0.04
CA GLY A 140 14.32 5.54 1.03
C GLY A 140 15.69 4.98 0.64
N THR A 141 16.15 3.98 1.36
CA THR A 141 17.42 3.30 1.09
C THR A 141 17.16 2.00 0.33
N LEU A 142 17.77 1.84 -0.84
CA LEU A 142 17.70 0.60 -1.60
C LEU A 142 18.28 -0.56 -0.79
N PRO A 143 17.53 -1.66 -0.64
CA PRO A 143 18.00 -2.82 0.10
C PRO A 143 18.83 -3.80 -0.76
N PHE A 144 19.24 -3.41 -1.97
CA PHE A 144 20.03 -4.20 -2.91
C PHE A 144 20.91 -3.30 -3.80
N GLU A 145 21.93 -3.89 -4.36
CA GLU A 145 22.77 -3.27 -5.38
C GLU A 145 22.21 -3.55 -6.76
N ARG A 146 22.26 -2.56 -7.63
CA ARG A 146 21.83 -2.70 -9.04
C ARG A 146 22.94 -3.26 -9.89
N ALA A 147 22.57 -4.05 -10.90
CA ALA A 147 23.53 -4.51 -11.90
C ALA A 147 24.07 -3.34 -12.73
N VAL A 148 25.35 -3.37 -13.04
CA VAL A 148 25.98 -2.37 -13.92
C VAL A 148 25.41 -2.51 -15.34
N GLY A 149 25.00 -1.40 -15.94
CA GLY A 149 24.44 -1.39 -17.30
C GLY A 149 22.98 -1.82 -17.41
N GLU A 150 22.28 -1.96 -16.29
CA GLU A 150 20.84 -2.27 -16.26
C GLU A 150 20.01 -1.11 -16.82
N ILE A 151 19.26 -1.39 -17.89
CA ILE A 151 18.49 -0.38 -18.63
C ILE A 151 16.97 -0.46 -18.38
N ASN A 152 16.45 -1.64 -17.99
CA ASN A 152 15.02 -1.86 -17.88
C ASN A 152 14.47 -1.69 -16.44
N VAL A 153 15.24 -1.06 -15.53
CA VAL A 153 14.81 -0.68 -14.19
C VAL A 153 14.95 0.82 -14.00
N VAL A 154 13.81 1.49 -13.86
CA VAL A 154 13.73 2.93 -13.61
C VAL A 154 13.59 3.17 -12.11
N MET A 155 14.59 3.86 -11.53
CA MET A 155 14.59 4.22 -10.12
C MET A 155 14.22 5.68 -9.93
N MET A 156 13.11 5.91 -9.23
CA MET A 156 12.66 7.24 -8.83
C MET A 156 12.82 7.39 -7.31
N ASN A 157 14.09 7.33 -6.83
CA ASN A 157 14.39 7.42 -5.39
C ASN A 157 14.34 8.88 -4.91
N ARG A 158 13.14 9.42 -4.81
CA ARG A 158 12.83 10.78 -4.37
C ARG A 158 11.41 10.87 -3.84
N TYR A 159 11.06 12.01 -3.27
CA TYR A 159 9.65 12.32 -3.05
C TYR A 159 8.93 12.42 -4.41
N ILE A 160 7.87 11.64 -4.58
CA ILE A 160 7.03 11.67 -5.77
C ILE A 160 5.96 12.75 -5.56
N LYS A 161 5.87 13.69 -6.49
CA LYS A 161 4.86 14.75 -6.42
C LYS A 161 3.46 14.16 -6.60
N ASP A 162 2.49 14.71 -5.88
CA ASP A 162 1.10 14.25 -5.97
C ASP A 162 0.57 14.32 -7.43
N THR A 163 1.04 15.29 -8.22
CA THR A 163 0.68 15.46 -9.64
C THR A 163 1.18 14.31 -10.53
N GLU A 164 2.32 13.69 -10.19
CA GLU A 164 2.93 12.61 -10.96
C GLU A 164 2.23 11.25 -10.72
N ILE A 165 1.57 11.09 -9.56
CA ILE A 165 0.98 9.80 -9.12
C ILE A 165 -0.04 9.29 -10.12
N ARG A 166 -0.92 10.16 -10.62
CA ARG A 166 -1.94 9.80 -11.60
C ARG A 166 -1.34 9.13 -12.81
N TYR A 167 -0.38 9.80 -13.47
CA TYR A 167 0.28 9.25 -14.66
C TYR A 167 0.90 7.88 -14.38
N MET A 168 1.59 7.77 -13.24
CA MET A 168 2.29 6.53 -12.88
C MET A 168 1.35 5.34 -12.73
N TYR A 169 0.19 5.53 -12.12
CA TYR A 169 -0.79 4.44 -11.92
C TYR A 169 -1.60 4.16 -13.19
N GLU A 170 -2.09 5.20 -13.89
CA GLU A 170 -2.91 5.02 -15.10
C GLU A 170 -2.14 4.38 -16.25
N GLN A 171 -0.82 4.60 -16.34
CA GLN A 171 0.02 4.06 -17.42
C GLN A 171 0.72 2.75 -17.05
N ALA A 172 0.66 2.31 -15.80
CA ALA A 172 1.24 1.04 -15.38
C ALA A 172 0.44 -0.14 -15.91
N ALA A 173 1.13 -1.17 -16.41
CA ALA A 173 0.52 -2.45 -16.75
C ALA A 173 -0.07 -3.13 -15.52
N CYS A 174 0.66 -3.07 -14.40
CA CYS A 174 0.20 -3.47 -13.08
C CYS A 174 1.01 -2.78 -11.98
N VAL A 175 0.50 -2.84 -10.75
CA VAL A 175 1.24 -2.44 -9.55
C VAL A 175 1.47 -3.64 -8.65
N VAL A 176 2.69 -3.72 -8.08
CA VAL A 176 3.08 -4.84 -7.21
C VAL A 176 3.46 -4.35 -5.82
N TYR A 177 2.87 -4.95 -4.79
CA TYR A 177 3.18 -4.71 -3.38
C TYR A 177 3.71 -5.97 -2.70
N PRO A 178 5.03 -6.24 -2.83
CA PRO A 178 5.63 -7.52 -2.43
C PRO A 178 6.02 -7.54 -0.94
N TYR A 179 5.17 -7.01 -0.08
CA TYR A 179 5.46 -6.78 1.33
C TYR A 179 5.75 -8.09 2.08
N ILE A 180 6.74 -8.04 2.96
CA ILE A 180 7.06 -9.13 3.90
C ILE A 180 6.14 -9.03 5.13
N SER A 181 5.78 -7.81 5.51
CA SER A 181 4.82 -7.55 6.58
C SER A 181 4.05 -6.27 6.31
N ALA A 182 2.77 -6.24 6.68
CA ALA A 182 1.95 -5.04 6.63
C ALA A 182 0.83 -5.12 7.65
N THR A 183 0.67 -4.08 8.45
CA THR A 183 -0.49 -3.86 9.31
C THR A 183 -1.58 -3.12 8.53
N GLN A 184 -1.16 -2.19 7.69
CA GLN A 184 -2.01 -1.39 6.80
C GLN A 184 -1.20 -0.88 5.59
N SER A 185 -1.89 -0.47 4.52
CA SER A 185 -1.23 0.12 3.37
C SER A 185 -2.14 1.11 2.63
N GLY A 186 -1.90 2.40 2.84
CA GLY A 186 -2.64 3.45 2.15
C GLY A 186 -2.46 3.44 0.63
N VAL A 187 -1.33 2.95 0.13
CA VAL A 187 -1.04 2.92 -1.32
C VAL A 187 -1.92 1.93 -2.09
N LEU A 188 -2.51 0.92 -1.43
CA LEU A 188 -3.48 0.03 -2.07
C LEU A 188 -4.71 0.81 -2.55
N SER A 189 -5.15 1.80 -1.77
CA SER A 189 -6.28 2.65 -2.17
C SER A 189 -6.01 3.49 -3.42
N LEU A 190 -4.74 3.81 -3.72
CA LEU A 190 -4.36 4.46 -4.97
C LEU A 190 -4.52 3.52 -6.16
N ALA A 191 -4.01 2.28 -6.04
CA ALA A 191 -4.18 1.28 -7.08
C ALA A 191 -5.66 1.08 -7.43
N PHE A 192 -6.51 0.94 -6.43
CA PHE A 192 -7.95 0.77 -6.62
C PHE A 192 -8.65 2.03 -7.17
N TYR A 193 -8.22 3.22 -6.75
CA TYR A 193 -8.73 4.47 -7.31
C TYR A 193 -8.46 4.58 -8.81
N PHE A 194 -7.24 4.28 -9.22
CA PHE A 194 -6.83 4.34 -10.63
C PHE A 194 -7.16 3.07 -11.40
N ARG A 195 -7.72 2.05 -10.74
CA ARG A 195 -8.04 0.75 -11.35
C ARG A 195 -6.81 0.12 -12.02
N THR A 196 -5.68 0.20 -11.35
CA THR A 196 -4.41 -0.38 -11.82
C THR A 196 -4.34 -1.82 -11.37
N PRO A 197 -4.28 -2.81 -12.28
CA PRO A 197 -4.25 -4.23 -11.90
C PRO A 197 -3.21 -4.49 -10.80
N THR A 198 -3.65 -5.10 -9.69
CA THR A 198 -2.88 -5.16 -8.46
C THR A 198 -2.43 -6.58 -8.13
N LEU A 199 -1.12 -6.77 -7.89
CA LEU A 199 -0.54 -7.99 -7.33
C LEU A 199 0.06 -7.70 -5.96
N THR A 200 -0.37 -8.43 -4.93
CA THR A 200 0.14 -8.24 -3.57
C THR A 200 0.63 -9.55 -2.98
N SER A 201 1.56 -9.50 -2.03
CA SER A 201 1.83 -10.64 -1.17
C SER A 201 0.62 -10.96 -0.28
N ASP A 202 0.52 -12.22 0.17
CA ASP A 202 -0.58 -12.72 0.98
C ASP A 202 -0.45 -12.41 2.47
N VAL A 203 0.25 -11.31 2.82
CA VAL A 203 0.27 -10.83 4.21
C VAL A 203 -1.14 -10.54 4.72
N PRO A 204 -1.42 -10.70 6.04
CA PRO A 204 -2.79 -10.67 6.58
C PRO A 204 -3.62 -9.46 6.14
N PHE A 205 -3.01 -8.29 6.04
CA PHE A 205 -3.69 -7.08 5.59
C PHE A 205 -4.22 -7.21 4.15
N PHE A 206 -3.38 -7.55 3.18
CA PHE A 206 -3.78 -7.68 1.79
C PHE A 206 -4.71 -8.87 1.57
N ARG A 207 -4.40 -10.01 2.21
CA ARG A 207 -5.23 -11.21 2.14
C ARG A 207 -6.67 -10.91 2.55
N SER A 208 -6.87 -10.19 3.66
CA SER A 208 -8.21 -9.87 4.16
C SER A 208 -9.07 -9.06 3.19
N ILE A 209 -8.45 -8.34 2.27
CA ILE A 209 -9.13 -7.54 1.25
C ILE A 209 -9.30 -8.36 -0.04
N ILE A 210 -8.20 -8.91 -0.56
CA ILE A 210 -8.17 -9.53 -1.89
C ILE A 210 -8.94 -10.84 -1.93
N GLU A 211 -8.81 -11.72 -0.92
CA GLU A 211 -9.54 -13.01 -0.89
C GLU A 211 -11.06 -12.82 -0.87
N SER A 212 -11.55 -11.80 -0.18
CA SER A 212 -12.99 -11.57 -0.05
C SER A 212 -13.61 -10.83 -1.24
N THR A 213 -12.81 -10.16 -2.06
CA THR A 213 -13.28 -9.25 -3.11
C THR A 213 -12.77 -9.60 -4.50
N GLU A 214 -11.71 -10.40 -4.57
CA GLU A 214 -10.96 -10.67 -5.81
C GLU A 214 -10.55 -9.36 -6.56
N ALA A 215 -10.40 -8.26 -5.80
CA ALA A 215 -9.94 -6.97 -6.30
C ALA A 215 -8.42 -6.92 -6.40
N GLY A 216 -7.81 -7.91 -7.04
CA GLY A 216 -6.37 -8.09 -7.18
C GLY A 216 -5.99 -9.56 -7.21
N MET A 217 -4.69 -9.82 -7.32
CA MET A 217 -4.12 -11.17 -7.19
C MET A 217 -3.19 -11.24 -5.99
N LEU A 218 -3.11 -12.45 -5.40
CA LEU A 218 -2.21 -12.76 -4.29
C LEU A 218 -1.09 -13.67 -4.75
N PHE A 219 0.10 -13.44 -4.18
CA PHE A 219 1.22 -14.40 -4.21
C PHE A 219 1.71 -14.64 -2.78
N LYS A 220 2.36 -15.78 -2.54
CA LYS A 220 2.87 -16.17 -1.24
C LYS A 220 4.02 -15.27 -0.80
N ALA A 221 3.88 -14.61 0.35
CA ALA A 221 4.85 -13.67 0.86
C ALA A 221 6.26 -14.29 0.98
N GLY A 222 7.26 -13.62 0.40
CA GLY A 222 8.65 -14.08 0.38
C GLY A 222 8.96 -15.17 -0.64
N ASP A 223 7.99 -15.68 -1.37
CA ASP A 223 8.19 -16.74 -2.37
C ASP A 223 8.47 -16.12 -3.76
N LEU A 224 9.72 -16.23 -4.20
CA LEU A 224 10.18 -15.71 -5.49
C LEU A 224 9.53 -16.43 -6.68
N GLY A 225 9.36 -17.75 -6.57
CA GLY A 225 8.78 -18.57 -7.63
C GLY A 225 7.32 -18.23 -7.86
N ASP A 226 6.55 -18.13 -6.78
CA ASP A 226 5.13 -17.78 -6.85
C ASP A 226 4.93 -16.34 -7.34
N LEU A 227 5.77 -15.38 -6.90
CA LEU A 227 5.74 -14.01 -7.42
C LEU A 227 5.97 -13.98 -8.93
N LYS A 228 6.98 -14.68 -9.46
CA LYS A 228 7.26 -14.77 -10.90
C LYS A 228 6.05 -15.30 -11.67
N GLN A 229 5.50 -16.42 -11.22
CA GLN A 229 4.35 -17.06 -11.86
C GLN A 229 3.10 -16.16 -11.84
N LYS A 230 2.76 -15.59 -10.69
CA LYS A 230 1.59 -14.72 -10.53
C LYS A 230 1.72 -13.41 -11.31
N LEU A 231 2.93 -12.86 -11.40
CA LEU A 231 3.19 -11.65 -12.18
C LEU A 231 2.97 -11.89 -13.67
N LEU A 232 3.53 -12.97 -14.22
CA LEU A 232 3.27 -13.37 -15.62
C LEU A 232 1.78 -13.63 -15.87
N SER A 233 1.12 -14.34 -14.96
CA SER A 233 -0.32 -14.60 -15.06
C SER A 233 -1.14 -13.31 -15.08
N LEU A 234 -0.83 -12.33 -14.20
CA LEU A 234 -1.54 -11.06 -14.17
C LEU A 234 -1.35 -10.26 -15.47
N LEU A 235 -0.13 -10.23 -16.01
CA LEU A 235 0.18 -9.49 -17.24
C LEU A 235 -0.45 -10.10 -18.49
N SER A 236 -0.79 -11.40 -18.48
CA SER A 236 -1.50 -12.09 -19.57
C SER A 236 -3.03 -12.09 -19.41
N LEU A 237 -3.55 -11.64 -18.27
CA LEU A 237 -4.99 -11.69 -17.96
C LEU A 237 -5.76 -10.55 -18.63
N ASP A 238 -7.00 -10.82 -19.08
CA ASP A 238 -7.98 -9.74 -19.27
C ASP A 238 -8.38 -9.16 -17.91
N THR A 239 -7.94 -7.94 -17.65
CA THR A 239 -8.06 -7.29 -16.34
C THR A 239 -9.36 -6.51 -16.14
N LEU A 240 -10.31 -6.55 -17.06
CA LEU A 240 -11.57 -5.77 -16.97
C LEU A 240 -12.36 -6.07 -15.69
N ASN A 241 -12.55 -7.36 -15.39
CA ASN A 241 -13.26 -7.78 -14.16
C ASN A 241 -12.51 -7.35 -12.90
N LEU A 242 -11.19 -7.49 -12.87
CA LEU A 242 -10.35 -7.10 -11.75
C LEU A 242 -10.46 -5.59 -11.50
N LYS A 243 -10.32 -4.77 -12.53
CA LYS A 243 -10.48 -3.31 -12.48
C LYS A 243 -11.89 -2.88 -11.99
N SER A 244 -12.91 -3.63 -12.34
CA SER A 244 -14.27 -3.37 -11.86
C SER A 244 -14.40 -3.62 -10.36
N ARG A 245 -13.84 -4.72 -9.86
CA ARG A 245 -13.83 -5.05 -8.43
C ARG A 245 -12.98 -4.07 -7.60
N GLU A 246 -11.84 -3.65 -8.13
CA GLU A 246 -11.02 -2.59 -7.53
C GLU A 246 -11.81 -1.29 -7.36
N ALA A 247 -12.51 -0.87 -8.41
CA ALA A 247 -13.36 0.32 -8.36
C ALA A 247 -14.52 0.19 -7.38
N GLU A 248 -15.21 -0.94 -7.35
CA GLU A 248 -16.30 -1.21 -6.42
C GLU A 248 -15.81 -1.15 -4.97
N TYR A 249 -14.69 -1.83 -4.68
CA TYR A 249 -14.10 -1.79 -3.33
C TYR A 249 -13.74 -0.36 -2.92
N TYR A 250 -13.13 0.40 -3.84
CA TYR A 250 -12.77 1.79 -3.60
C TYR A 250 -13.99 2.62 -3.23
N GLU A 251 -15.05 2.58 -4.03
CA GLU A 251 -16.26 3.35 -3.80
C GLU A 251 -16.96 2.98 -2.48
N LYS A 252 -16.97 1.70 -2.14
CA LYS A 252 -17.62 1.20 -0.93
C LYS A 252 -16.84 1.54 0.35
N ASN A 253 -15.50 1.48 0.32
CA ASN A 253 -14.68 1.47 1.51
C ASN A 253 -13.72 2.66 1.63
N TYR A 254 -13.20 3.17 0.51
CA TYR A 254 -12.13 4.15 0.50
C TYR A 254 -12.55 5.56 0.11
N ASN A 255 -13.68 5.76 -0.56
CA ASN A 255 -14.11 7.09 -0.95
C ASN A 255 -14.46 7.97 0.28
N SER A 256 -14.38 9.30 0.14
CA SER A 256 -14.53 10.24 1.26
C SER A 256 -15.90 10.16 1.95
N LYS A 257 -16.95 9.85 1.19
CA LYS A 257 -18.31 9.69 1.75
C LYS A 257 -18.39 8.44 2.61
N ALA A 258 -17.80 7.31 2.15
CA ALA A 258 -17.75 6.05 2.90
C ALA A 258 -16.98 6.22 4.20
N ILE A 259 -15.75 6.78 4.14
CA ILE A 259 -14.92 7.03 5.31
C ILE A 259 -15.60 7.99 6.31
N ARG A 260 -16.17 9.09 5.81
CA ARG A 260 -16.91 10.03 6.65
C ARG A 260 -18.07 9.35 7.38
N LYS A 261 -18.86 8.52 6.67
CA LYS A 261 -19.96 7.77 7.27
C LYS A 261 -19.48 6.84 8.39
N GLN A 262 -18.41 6.07 8.13
CA GLN A 262 -17.79 5.17 9.11
C GLN A 262 -17.33 5.94 10.36
N LEU A 263 -16.58 7.02 10.19
CA LEU A 263 -16.07 7.83 11.29
C LEU A 263 -17.19 8.48 12.12
N LEU A 264 -18.22 9.04 11.48
CA LEU A 264 -19.38 9.61 12.19
C LEU A 264 -20.11 8.56 13.02
N THR A 265 -20.28 7.34 12.51
CA THR A 265 -20.87 6.24 13.25
C THR A 265 -20.03 5.89 14.48
N ILE A 266 -18.71 5.82 14.33
CA ILE A 266 -17.79 5.53 15.44
C ILE A 266 -17.84 6.63 16.50
N TYR A 267 -17.72 7.90 16.10
CA TYR A 267 -17.78 9.04 17.04
C TYR A 267 -19.09 9.10 17.80
N ASN A 268 -20.22 8.92 17.12
CA ASN A 268 -21.52 8.87 17.78
C ASN A 268 -21.60 7.72 18.81
N SER A 269 -21.08 6.55 18.47
CA SER A 269 -21.03 5.41 19.40
C SER A 269 -20.16 5.68 20.62
N VAL A 270 -19.07 6.44 20.49
CA VAL A 270 -18.21 6.83 21.62
C VAL A 270 -18.88 7.91 22.49
N ILE A 271 -19.62 8.83 21.89
CA ILE A 271 -20.28 9.94 22.62
C ILE A 271 -21.50 9.44 23.39
N GLN A 272 -22.26 8.49 22.84
CA GLN A 272 -23.50 7.98 23.46
C GLN A 272 -23.26 6.99 24.61
N LYS A 273 -22.13 6.30 24.66
CA LYS A 273 -21.70 5.42 25.75
C LYS A 273 -21.00 6.23 26.85
#